data_215bb3716b70cc2bc910e95929bc91ea
#
_entry.id   215bb3716b70cc2bc910e95929bc91ea
#
_cell.length_a   1.000
_cell.length_b   1.000
_cell.length_c   1.000
_cell.angle_alpha   90.00
_cell.angle_beta   90.00
_cell.angle_gamma   90.00
#
_symmetry.space_group_name_H-M   'P 1'
#
loop_
_entity.id
_entity.type
_entity.pdbx_description
1 polymer ?
#
loop_
_entity_poly.entity_id
_entity_poly.type
_entity_poly.pdbx_seq_one_letter_code
_entity_poly.pdbx_strand_id
1 'polypeptide(L)'
;MREQEVAIKIVSKLDSLYPNLFDLNRVRQAIEEVLYDYSIQDKETSLAVIDNMGDMILLYLATRRTEGLSDITLKDYGRTLGRFANAIRKNVEDISAMDIRMYLANRSKENIKTTTLAHDTDILRGFFNWLEDEEYINKSPMRKIKSPKVEKRLREALTKEEFEILRTGAKTLRQKALLELFYSTGCRLEEVENMKKQDIDWQKLQIRVIGKGNKERIVYINATCQVHLRKYLMSRLDNCDALFVTERLPIKAMGRRAIQREIAKIGAQSGLNKEVYPHLIRHTFATHMLNSGMNLNILQRILGHDDPSTTLIYAELDNIT
;
A
#
# COMPACT_ATOMS: atom_id res chain seq x y z
N MET A 1 8.62 49.49 -27.95
CA MET A 1 7.79 48.49 -28.66
C MET A 1 6.86 47.70 -27.71
N ARG A 2 7.37 47.15 -26.59
CA ARG A 2 6.54 46.39 -25.62
C ARG A 2 5.55 47.26 -24.86
N GLU A 3 5.92 48.48 -24.48
CA GLU A 3 5.07 49.44 -23.81
C GLU A 3 3.81 49.75 -24.63
N GLN A 4 3.96 49.92 -25.94
CA GLN A 4 2.83 50.14 -26.85
C GLN A 4 1.90 48.95 -26.96
N GLU A 5 2.47 47.73 -26.95
CA GLU A 5 1.70 46.49 -27.00
C GLU A 5 0.86 46.29 -25.71
N VAL A 6 1.43 46.64 -24.56
CA VAL A 6 0.73 46.61 -23.27
C VAL A 6 -0.36 47.65 -23.21
N ALA A 7 -0.09 48.88 -23.69
CA ALA A 7 -1.10 49.93 -23.78
C ALA A 7 -2.30 49.51 -24.63
N ILE A 8 -2.06 48.93 -25.80
CA ILE A 8 -3.11 48.38 -26.66
C ILE A 8 -3.96 47.33 -25.96
N LYS A 9 -3.32 46.38 -25.26
CA LYS A 9 -4.03 45.32 -24.50
C LYS A 9 -4.89 45.89 -23.37
N ILE A 10 -4.40 46.90 -22.67
CA ILE A 10 -5.17 47.57 -21.60
C ILE A 10 -6.39 48.30 -22.19
N VAL A 11 -6.20 49.07 -23.25
CA VAL A 11 -7.27 49.79 -23.93
C VAL A 11 -8.33 48.85 -24.47
N SER A 12 -7.93 47.79 -25.13
CA SER A 12 -8.84 46.71 -25.64
C SER A 12 -9.65 46.07 -24.50
N LYS A 13 -9.03 45.84 -23.34
CA LYS A 13 -9.72 45.31 -22.18
C LYS A 13 -10.71 46.31 -21.56
N LEU A 14 -10.37 47.59 -21.50
CA LEU A 14 -11.26 48.65 -21.05
C LEU A 14 -12.47 48.82 -21.96
N ASP A 15 -12.27 48.81 -23.28
CA ASP A 15 -13.35 48.85 -24.26
C ASP A 15 -14.31 47.67 -24.16
N SER A 16 -13.76 46.47 -23.92
CA SER A 16 -14.54 45.25 -23.71
C SER A 16 -15.39 45.28 -22.43
N LEU A 17 -14.90 45.94 -21.37
CA LEU A 17 -15.63 46.07 -20.09
C LEU A 17 -16.61 47.20 -20.05
N TYR A 18 -16.32 48.29 -20.75
CA TYR A 18 -17.07 49.54 -20.75
C TYR A 18 -17.21 50.11 -22.20
N PRO A 19 -18.02 49.44 -23.05
CA PRO A 19 -18.14 49.85 -24.45
C PRO A 19 -18.61 51.32 -24.60
N ASN A 20 -17.95 52.09 -25.44
CA ASN A 20 -18.25 53.47 -25.75
C ASN A 20 -18.21 54.47 -24.56
N LEU A 21 -17.61 54.11 -23.43
CA LEU A 21 -17.54 54.98 -22.26
C LEU A 21 -16.34 55.93 -22.30
N PHE A 22 -15.28 55.59 -23.03
CA PHE A 22 -14.00 56.29 -23.06
C PHE A 22 -13.57 56.67 -24.48
N ASP A 23 -12.90 57.81 -24.61
CA ASP A 23 -12.12 58.13 -25.82
C ASP A 23 -10.85 57.25 -25.80
N LEU A 24 -10.88 56.14 -26.55
CA LEU A 24 -9.84 55.12 -26.57
C LEU A 24 -8.47 55.69 -26.99
N ASN A 25 -8.44 56.71 -27.84
CA ASN A 25 -7.19 57.33 -28.27
C ASN A 25 -6.55 58.14 -27.12
N ARG A 26 -7.35 58.91 -26.38
CA ARG A 26 -6.87 59.65 -25.20
C ARG A 26 -6.42 58.70 -24.08
N VAL A 27 -7.18 57.62 -23.82
CA VAL A 27 -6.80 56.61 -22.82
C VAL A 27 -5.50 55.94 -23.22
N ARG A 28 -5.34 55.59 -24.48
CA ARG A 28 -4.10 54.99 -24.99
C ARG A 28 -2.92 55.93 -24.80
N GLN A 29 -3.03 57.18 -25.19
CA GLN A 29 -1.96 58.18 -25.06
C GLN A 29 -1.56 58.35 -23.57
N ALA A 30 -2.53 58.47 -22.68
CA ALA A 30 -2.26 58.62 -21.25
C ALA A 30 -1.55 57.35 -20.66
N ILE A 31 -1.90 56.16 -21.14
CA ILE A 31 -1.22 54.92 -20.72
C ILE A 31 0.21 54.86 -21.29
N GLU A 32 0.42 55.24 -22.54
CA GLU A 32 1.74 55.28 -23.15
C GLU A 32 2.67 56.27 -22.45
N GLU A 33 2.17 57.46 -22.06
CA GLU A 33 2.88 58.47 -21.27
C GLU A 33 3.31 57.93 -19.90
N VAL A 34 2.43 57.23 -19.19
CA VAL A 34 2.76 56.63 -17.91
C VAL A 34 3.77 55.48 -18.06
N LEU A 35 3.62 54.64 -19.07
CA LEU A 35 4.50 53.49 -19.29
C LEU A 35 5.88 53.89 -19.81
N TYR A 36 6.07 55.12 -20.30
CA TYR A 36 7.35 55.61 -20.81
C TYR A 36 8.48 55.58 -19.78
N ASP A 37 8.13 55.80 -18.48
CA ASP A 37 9.08 55.81 -17.36
C ASP A 37 9.33 54.41 -16.80
N TYR A 38 8.71 53.33 -17.35
CA TYR A 38 8.82 51.99 -16.88
C TYR A 38 9.42 51.06 -17.93
N SER A 39 10.37 50.22 -17.51
CA SER A 39 10.83 49.13 -18.32
C SER A 39 9.93 47.91 -18.09
N ILE A 40 9.06 47.62 -19.04
CA ILE A 40 8.18 46.45 -18.98
C ILE A 40 8.97 45.20 -19.41
N GLN A 41 9.27 44.33 -18.45
CA GLN A 41 9.73 42.97 -18.70
C GLN A 41 8.53 42.05 -18.64
N ASP A 42 8.45 41.10 -19.61
CA ASP A 42 7.52 40.01 -19.45
C ASP A 42 7.83 39.37 -18.09
N LYS A 43 6.80 39.21 -17.28
CA LYS A 43 6.92 38.33 -16.12
C LYS A 43 7.43 37.07 -16.72
N GLU A 44 8.70 36.67 -16.41
CA GLU A 44 9.09 35.30 -16.63
C GLU A 44 8.06 34.46 -15.89
N THR A 45 7.00 34.05 -16.58
CA THR A 45 6.38 32.80 -16.31
C THR A 45 7.56 31.87 -16.46
N SER A 46 8.26 31.56 -15.33
CA SER A 46 8.96 30.32 -15.25
C SER A 46 7.98 29.37 -15.93
N LEU A 47 8.36 28.90 -17.12
CA LEU A 47 7.66 27.80 -17.74
C LEU A 47 7.58 26.80 -16.61
N ALA A 48 6.42 26.71 -15.95
CA ALA A 48 6.12 25.54 -15.20
C ALA A 48 6.42 24.48 -16.25
N VAL A 49 7.51 23.77 -16.03
CA VAL A 49 7.82 22.62 -16.86
C VAL A 49 6.59 21.77 -16.68
N ILE A 50 5.63 21.91 -17.60
CA ILE A 50 4.45 21.07 -17.66
C ILE A 50 5.05 19.77 -18.15
N ASP A 51 5.66 19.04 -17.20
CA ASP A 51 6.09 17.72 -17.48
C ASP A 51 4.81 16.87 -17.66
N ASN A 52 4.84 15.98 -18.62
CA ASN A 52 3.74 15.05 -18.89
C ASN A 52 3.71 13.87 -17.91
N MET A 53 4.62 13.85 -16.94
CA MET A 53 4.79 12.74 -15.97
C MET A 53 3.52 12.49 -15.16
N GLY A 54 2.86 13.55 -14.71
CA GLY A 54 1.62 13.45 -13.93
C GLY A 54 0.51 12.76 -14.73
N ASP A 55 0.32 13.16 -15.97
CA ASP A 55 -0.70 12.60 -16.88
C ASP A 55 -0.40 11.13 -17.20
N MET A 56 0.87 10.80 -17.48
CA MET A 56 1.31 9.42 -17.73
C MET A 56 1.12 8.53 -16.49
N ILE A 57 1.35 9.04 -15.28
CA ILE A 57 1.09 8.29 -14.06
C ILE A 57 -0.41 8.02 -13.90
N LEU A 58 -1.26 9.00 -14.14
CA LEU A 58 -2.72 8.83 -14.05
C LEU A 58 -3.22 7.79 -15.05
N LEU A 59 -2.74 7.85 -16.29
CA LEU A 59 -3.08 6.90 -17.33
C LEU A 59 -2.61 5.48 -16.97
N TYR A 60 -1.37 5.33 -16.52
CA TYR A 60 -0.84 4.06 -16.03
C TYR A 60 -1.70 3.46 -14.91
N LEU A 61 -2.05 4.26 -13.91
CA LEU A 61 -2.89 3.78 -12.81
C LEU A 61 -4.30 3.39 -13.26
N ALA A 62 -4.86 4.12 -14.24
CA ALA A 62 -6.14 3.76 -14.86
C ALA A 62 -6.05 2.42 -15.60
N THR A 63 -5.01 2.22 -16.42
CA THR A 63 -4.74 0.94 -17.10
C THR A 63 -4.61 -0.21 -16.11
N ARG A 64 -3.80 -0.04 -15.07
CA ARG A 64 -3.61 -1.07 -14.04
C ARG A 64 -4.89 -1.37 -13.25
N ARG A 65 -5.78 -0.39 -13.11
CA ARG A 65 -7.12 -0.61 -12.52
C ARG A 65 -7.98 -1.50 -13.39
N THR A 66 -8.01 -1.30 -14.70
CA THR A 66 -8.77 -2.15 -15.64
C THR A 66 -8.22 -3.58 -15.70
N GLU A 67 -6.92 -3.77 -15.44
CA GLU A 67 -6.29 -5.08 -15.29
C GLU A 67 -6.59 -5.76 -13.94
N GLY A 68 -7.36 -5.12 -13.06
CA GLY A 68 -7.81 -5.71 -11.81
C GLY A 68 -6.88 -5.52 -10.61
N LEU A 69 -5.94 -4.57 -10.66
CA LEU A 69 -5.13 -4.25 -9.48
C LEU A 69 -5.99 -3.64 -8.37
N SER A 70 -5.71 -4.04 -7.12
CA SER A 70 -6.44 -3.52 -5.96
C SER A 70 -6.19 -2.04 -5.72
N ASP A 71 -7.18 -1.32 -5.14
CA ASP A 71 -7.04 0.10 -4.79
C ASP A 71 -5.86 0.37 -3.84
N ILE A 72 -5.51 -0.59 -2.99
CA ILE A 72 -4.35 -0.48 -2.09
C ILE A 72 -3.05 -0.48 -2.89
N THR A 73 -2.94 -1.38 -3.87
CA THR A 73 -1.77 -1.46 -4.77
C THR A 73 -1.67 -0.20 -5.63
N LEU A 74 -2.79 0.28 -6.18
CA LEU A 74 -2.83 1.50 -6.98
C LEU A 74 -2.42 2.74 -6.17
N LYS A 75 -2.87 2.85 -4.92
CA LYS A 75 -2.45 3.93 -4.00
C LYS A 75 -0.95 3.87 -3.70
N ASP A 76 -0.39 2.69 -3.56
CA ASP A 76 1.05 2.51 -3.32
C ASP A 76 1.88 2.89 -4.54
N TYR A 77 1.45 2.44 -5.73
CA TYR A 77 2.04 2.83 -7.00
C TYR A 77 1.99 4.36 -7.20
N GLY A 78 0.81 4.96 -7.03
CA GLY A 78 0.64 6.41 -7.15
C GLY A 78 1.52 7.21 -6.20
N ARG A 79 1.70 6.74 -4.95
CA ARG A 79 2.58 7.38 -3.97
C ARG A 79 4.05 7.29 -4.39
N THR A 80 4.49 6.14 -4.88
CA THR A 80 5.89 5.94 -5.28
C THR A 80 6.21 6.71 -6.55
N LEU A 81 5.35 6.62 -7.57
CA LEU A 81 5.50 7.35 -8.82
C LEU A 81 5.39 8.87 -8.62
N GLY A 82 4.46 9.34 -7.77
CA GLY A 82 4.33 10.76 -7.43
C GLY A 82 5.58 11.33 -6.73
N ARG A 83 6.23 10.55 -5.84
CA ARG A 83 7.53 10.96 -5.27
C ARG A 83 8.61 11.07 -6.33
N PHE A 84 8.65 10.15 -7.27
CA PHE A 84 9.61 10.18 -8.37
C PHE A 84 9.37 11.40 -9.27
N ALA A 85 8.14 11.64 -9.69
CA ALA A 85 7.75 12.79 -10.51
C ALA A 85 8.16 14.12 -9.86
N ASN A 86 7.87 14.29 -8.57
CA ASN A 86 8.22 15.52 -7.82
C ASN A 86 9.74 15.73 -7.71
N ALA A 87 10.52 14.65 -7.72
CA ALA A 87 11.98 14.73 -7.59
C ALA A 87 12.67 15.02 -8.94
N ILE A 88 12.12 14.53 -10.05
CA ILE A 88 12.78 14.59 -11.37
C ILE A 88 12.28 15.78 -12.20
N ARG A 89 10.96 16.06 -12.23
CA ARG A 89 10.34 17.18 -12.96
C ARG A 89 10.78 17.28 -14.43
N LYS A 90 10.68 16.17 -15.16
CA LYS A 90 11.00 16.05 -16.57
C LYS A 90 9.87 15.32 -17.30
N ASN A 91 9.76 15.53 -18.62
CA ASN A 91 8.92 14.68 -19.45
C ASN A 91 9.42 13.23 -19.44
N VAL A 92 8.52 12.27 -19.64
CA VAL A 92 8.87 10.85 -19.59
C VAL A 92 9.92 10.47 -20.65
N GLU A 93 9.91 11.13 -21.81
CA GLU A 93 10.85 10.94 -22.93
C GLU A 93 12.27 11.41 -22.58
N ASP A 94 12.40 12.42 -21.71
CA ASP A 94 13.66 13.06 -21.35
C ASP A 94 14.36 12.38 -20.17
N ILE A 95 13.73 11.34 -19.58
CA ILE A 95 14.28 10.65 -18.42
C ILE A 95 15.33 9.63 -18.84
N SER A 96 16.53 9.86 -18.38
CA SER A 96 17.68 8.95 -18.60
C SER A 96 17.86 7.94 -17.48
N ALA A 97 18.61 6.87 -17.76
CA ALA A 97 19.03 5.94 -16.70
C ALA A 97 19.87 6.61 -15.59
N MET A 98 20.53 7.75 -15.90
CA MET A 98 21.28 8.51 -14.89
C MET A 98 20.34 9.22 -13.92
N ASP A 99 19.26 9.83 -14.39
CA ASP A 99 18.26 10.48 -13.54
C ASP A 99 17.69 9.48 -12.53
N ILE A 100 17.36 8.26 -12.99
CA ILE A 100 16.86 7.20 -12.12
C ILE A 100 17.91 6.76 -11.10
N ARG A 101 19.18 6.60 -11.51
CA ARG A 101 20.27 6.27 -10.55
C ARG A 101 20.43 7.34 -9.49
N MET A 102 20.43 8.61 -9.88
CA MET A 102 20.54 9.73 -8.93
C MET A 102 19.35 9.75 -7.97
N TYR A 103 18.13 9.55 -8.47
CA TYR A 103 16.93 9.44 -7.62
C TYR A 103 17.05 8.29 -6.61
N LEU A 104 17.39 7.09 -7.07
CA LEU A 104 17.51 5.91 -6.18
C LEU A 104 18.67 6.08 -5.17
N ALA A 105 19.78 6.71 -5.59
CA ALA A 105 20.89 7.02 -4.69
C ALA A 105 20.48 8.03 -3.60
N ASN A 106 19.72 9.06 -3.94
CA ASN A 106 19.19 10.01 -2.96
C ASN A 106 18.15 9.34 -2.06
N ARG A 107 17.27 8.53 -2.64
CA ARG A 107 16.25 7.76 -1.91
C ARG A 107 16.85 6.79 -0.90
N SER A 108 18.01 6.17 -1.22
CA SER A 108 18.73 5.28 -0.30
C SER A 108 19.30 5.99 0.93
N LYS A 109 19.55 7.32 0.84
CA LYS A 109 20.02 8.12 1.97
C LYS A 109 18.92 8.48 2.99
N GLU A 110 17.65 8.27 2.65
CA GLU A 110 16.51 8.60 3.51
C GLU A 110 16.27 7.57 4.64
N ASN A 111 17.25 6.76 4.99
CA ASN A 111 17.17 5.73 6.05
C ASN A 111 16.03 4.71 5.85
N ILE A 112 15.71 4.39 4.59
CA ILE A 112 14.72 3.37 4.24
C ILE A 112 15.35 1.97 4.18
N LYS A 113 14.52 0.94 4.40
CA LYS A 113 14.97 -0.45 4.26
C LYS A 113 15.29 -0.77 2.80
N THR A 114 16.30 -1.61 2.56
CA THR A 114 16.67 -2.09 1.20
C THR A 114 15.49 -2.75 0.49
N THR A 115 14.61 -3.43 1.24
CA THR A 115 13.35 -4.00 0.70
C THR A 115 12.41 -2.94 0.15
N THR A 116 12.31 -1.78 0.80
CA THR A 116 11.50 -0.65 0.33
C THR A 116 12.10 -0.04 -0.93
N LEU A 117 13.42 0.13 -0.98
CA LEU A 117 14.11 0.65 -2.16
C LEU A 117 13.96 -0.31 -3.36
N ALA A 118 14.05 -1.63 -3.14
CA ALA A 118 13.81 -2.63 -4.16
C ALA A 118 12.37 -2.55 -4.68
N HIS A 119 11.39 -2.45 -3.79
CA HIS A 119 9.98 -2.28 -4.16
C HIS A 119 9.72 -1.00 -4.96
N ASP A 120 10.27 0.15 -4.52
CA ASP A 120 10.19 1.41 -5.27
C ASP A 120 10.81 1.23 -6.68
N THR A 121 11.95 0.51 -6.79
CA THR A 121 12.62 0.21 -8.07
C THR A 121 11.75 -0.65 -8.99
N ASP A 122 11.05 -1.65 -8.44
CA ASP A 122 10.19 -2.54 -9.23
C ASP A 122 8.92 -1.82 -9.72
N ILE A 123 8.36 -0.89 -8.94
CA ILE A 123 7.26 -0.02 -9.39
C ILE A 123 7.71 0.87 -10.54
N LEU A 124 8.88 1.53 -10.42
CA LEU A 124 9.44 2.34 -11.51
C LEU A 124 9.68 1.50 -12.76
N ARG A 125 10.20 0.27 -12.61
CA ARG A 125 10.39 -0.64 -13.73
C ARG A 125 9.08 -0.98 -14.43
N GLY A 126 8.03 -1.30 -13.67
CA GLY A 126 6.70 -1.57 -14.21
C GLY A 126 6.13 -0.39 -14.98
N PHE A 127 6.31 0.84 -14.47
CA PHE A 127 5.86 2.06 -15.12
C PHE A 127 6.61 2.35 -16.42
N PHE A 128 7.96 2.33 -16.42
CA PHE A 128 8.75 2.63 -17.60
C PHE A 128 8.69 1.53 -18.67
N ASN A 129 8.47 0.28 -18.28
CA ASN A 129 8.23 -0.79 -19.26
C ASN A 129 6.86 -0.60 -19.92
N TRP A 130 5.83 -0.25 -19.15
CA TRP A 130 4.52 0.07 -19.71
C TRP A 130 4.59 1.26 -20.68
N LEU A 131 5.35 2.32 -20.36
CA LEU A 131 5.56 3.45 -21.27
C LEU A 131 6.25 3.02 -22.58
N GLU A 132 7.17 2.05 -22.54
CA GLU A 132 7.81 1.46 -23.72
C GLU A 132 6.82 0.59 -24.50
N ASP A 133 6.03 -0.24 -23.81
CA ASP A 133 5.04 -1.14 -24.43
C ASP A 133 3.91 -0.36 -25.14
N GLU A 134 3.52 0.80 -24.61
CA GLU A 134 2.52 1.71 -25.18
C GLU A 134 3.14 2.77 -26.12
N GLU A 135 4.41 2.61 -26.48
CA GLU A 135 5.13 3.48 -27.42
C GLU A 135 5.25 4.96 -27.00
N TYR A 136 5.01 5.31 -25.72
CA TYR A 136 5.26 6.67 -25.21
C TYR A 136 6.74 7.00 -25.14
N ILE A 137 7.60 6.00 -25.00
CA ILE A 137 9.06 6.12 -25.05
C ILE A 137 9.65 5.00 -25.91
N ASN A 138 10.70 5.32 -26.67
CA ASN A 138 11.35 4.34 -27.56
C ASN A 138 12.02 3.20 -26.80
N LYS A 139 12.51 3.46 -25.56
CA LYS A 139 13.27 2.48 -24.78
C LYS A 139 13.25 2.81 -23.31
N SER A 140 12.86 1.84 -22.50
CA SER A 140 12.84 1.98 -21.04
C SER A 140 14.25 2.25 -20.46
N PRO A 141 14.44 3.37 -19.72
CA PRO A 141 15.70 3.65 -19.04
C PRO A 141 16.00 2.65 -17.93
N MET A 142 14.99 1.90 -17.46
CA MET A 142 15.12 0.87 -16.42
C MET A 142 15.89 -0.37 -16.87
N ARG A 143 16.09 -0.59 -18.17
CA ARG A 143 16.88 -1.75 -18.68
C ARG A 143 18.30 -1.82 -18.12
N LYS A 144 18.90 -0.68 -17.78
CA LYS A 144 20.26 -0.58 -17.22
C LYS A 144 20.29 -0.48 -15.69
N ILE A 145 19.13 -0.55 -15.03
CA ILE A 145 18.99 -0.42 -13.58
C ILE A 145 18.78 -1.82 -12.97
N LYS A 146 19.66 -2.20 -12.07
CA LYS A 146 19.52 -3.43 -11.29
C LYS A 146 18.76 -3.11 -10.00
N SER A 147 17.82 -3.96 -9.61
CA SER A 147 17.18 -3.87 -8.30
C SER A 147 18.20 -4.12 -7.19
N PRO A 148 18.12 -3.41 -6.07
CA PRO A 148 18.96 -3.67 -4.91
C PRO A 148 18.87 -5.13 -4.47
N LYS A 149 19.99 -5.73 -4.11
CA LYS A 149 19.99 -7.07 -3.52
C LYS A 149 19.37 -7.01 -2.13
N VAL A 150 18.26 -7.71 -1.94
CA VAL A 150 17.60 -7.87 -0.67
C VAL A 150 18.12 -9.14 -0.02
N GLU A 151 18.69 -9.03 1.18
CA GLU A 151 19.02 -10.20 1.99
C GLU A 151 17.73 -10.94 2.36
N LYS A 152 17.64 -12.20 1.98
CA LYS A 152 16.56 -13.08 2.44
C LYS A 152 16.82 -13.41 3.92
N ARG A 153 16.25 -12.64 4.82
CA ARG A 153 16.23 -13.04 6.24
C ARG A 153 15.14 -14.06 6.43
N LEU A 154 15.53 -15.27 6.79
CA LEU A 154 14.60 -16.29 7.26
C LEU A 154 13.92 -15.72 8.53
N ARG A 155 12.61 -15.58 8.49
CA ARG A 155 11.84 -15.20 9.67
C ARG A 155 11.64 -16.47 10.48
N GLU A 156 12.16 -16.50 11.68
CA GLU A 156 11.95 -17.62 12.57
C GLU A 156 10.50 -17.67 13.05
N ALA A 157 9.89 -18.83 12.97
CA ALA A 157 8.61 -19.11 13.62
C ALA A 157 8.81 -19.12 15.14
N LEU A 158 7.74 -18.95 15.91
CA LEU A 158 7.79 -19.20 17.34
C LEU A 158 7.93 -20.71 17.57
N THR A 159 8.72 -21.10 18.56
CA THR A 159 8.72 -22.48 19.04
C THR A 159 7.38 -22.82 19.73
N LYS A 160 7.15 -24.11 20.03
CA LYS A 160 5.94 -24.49 20.78
C LYS A 160 5.91 -23.84 22.16
N GLU A 161 7.06 -23.80 22.84
CA GLU A 161 7.23 -23.16 24.14
C GLU A 161 6.98 -21.65 24.08
N GLU A 162 7.55 -20.97 23.10
CA GLU A 162 7.33 -19.53 22.87
C GLU A 162 5.87 -19.23 22.58
N PHE A 163 5.18 -20.11 21.85
CA PHE A 163 3.75 -19.93 21.60
C PHE A 163 2.90 -20.11 22.84
N GLU A 164 3.25 -21.06 23.74
CA GLU A 164 2.58 -21.20 25.04
C GLU A 164 2.82 -19.97 25.93
N ILE A 165 4.03 -19.42 25.94
CA ILE A 165 4.32 -18.14 26.61
C ILE A 165 3.45 -17.01 26.01
N LEU A 166 3.33 -16.93 24.68
CA LEU A 166 2.48 -15.95 24.01
C LEU A 166 1.02 -16.06 24.46
N ARG A 167 0.50 -17.28 24.61
CA ARG A 167 -0.86 -17.53 25.12
C ARG A 167 -1.10 -16.89 26.49
N THR A 168 -0.09 -16.88 27.38
CA THR A 168 -0.21 -16.23 28.69
C THR A 168 -0.38 -14.71 28.61
N GLY A 169 0.06 -14.09 27.52
CA GLY A 169 -0.12 -12.67 27.22
C GLY A 169 -1.56 -12.28 26.85
N ALA A 170 -2.37 -13.23 26.40
CA ALA A 170 -3.77 -12.98 26.05
C ALA A 170 -4.65 -12.91 27.31
N LYS A 171 -4.96 -11.70 27.78
CA LYS A 171 -5.66 -11.48 29.06
C LYS A 171 -7.18 -11.43 28.90
N THR A 172 -7.71 -10.88 27.80
CA THR A 172 -9.15 -10.74 27.57
C THR A 172 -9.70 -11.90 26.72
N LEU A 173 -11.03 -12.14 26.81
CA LEU A 173 -11.70 -13.15 25.99
C LEU A 173 -11.49 -12.90 24.49
N ARG A 174 -11.52 -11.61 24.08
CA ARG A 174 -11.24 -11.23 22.68
C ARG A 174 -9.82 -11.55 22.27
N GLN A 175 -8.82 -11.24 23.11
CA GLN A 175 -7.42 -11.55 22.83
C GLN A 175 -7.18 -13.05 22.67
N LYS A 176 -7.75 -13.86 23.59
CA LYS A 176 -7.66 -15.32 23.51
C LYS A 176 -8.30 -15.86 22.23
N ALA A 177 -9.51 -15.41 21.90
CA ALA A 177 -10.20 -15.81 20.70
C ALA A 177 -9.45 -15.41 19.43
N LEU A 178 -8.90 -14.18 19.39
CA LEU A 178 -8.15 -13.65 18.22
C LEU A 178 -6.84 -14.40 18.02
N LEU A 179 -6.07 -14.63 19.08
CA LEU A 179 -4.80 -15.37 19.02
C LEU A 179 -5.03 -16.81 18.52
N GLU A 180 -5.98 -17.52 19.14
CA GLU A 180 -6.27 -18.92 18.79
C GLU A 180 -6.85 -19.04 17.37
N LEU A 181 -7.63 -18.04 16.91
CA LEU A 181 -8.11 -18.04 15.54
C LEU A 181 -6.96 -17.96 14.54
N PHE A 182 -6.03 -17.02 14.70
CA PHE A 182 -4.86 -16.92 13.82
C PHE A 182 -4.02 -18.19 13.83
N TYR A 183 -3.79 -18.76 15.00
CA TYR A 183 -2.96 -19.96 15.15
C TYR A 183 -3.66 -21.25 14.67
N SER A 184 -4.97 -21.36 14.80
CA SER A 184 -5.71 -22.54 14.35
C SER A 184 -5.91 -22.56 12.83
N THR A 185 -6.13 -21.38 12.22
CA THR A 185 -6.54 -21.26 10.82
C THR A 185 -5.41 -20.84 9.87
N GLY A 186 -4.36 -20.21 10.39
CA GLY A 186 -3.33 -19.60 9.59
C GLY A 186 -3.83 -18.49 8.64
N CYS A 187 -4.97 -17.87 8.92
CA CYS A 187 -5.59 -16.84 8.09
C CYS A 187 -4.71 -15.60 7.95
N ARG A 188 -4.88 -14.89 6.83
CA ARG A 188 -4.30 -13.56 6.63
C ARG A 188 -5.06 -12.53 7.46
N LEU A 189 -4.38 -11.44 7.81
CA LEU A 189 -4.97 -10.33 8.55
C LEU A 189 -6.26 -9.80 7.91
N GLU A 190 -6.26 -9.62 6.59
CA GLU A 190 -7.42 -9.14 5.83
C GLU A 190 -8.60 -10.10 5.87
N GLU A 191 -8.32 -11.39 5.86
CA GLU A 191 -9.35 -12.43 5.98
C GLU A 191 -10.02 -12.38 7.35
N VAL A 192 -9.23 -12.21 8.43
CA VAL A 192 -9.76 -12.10 9.80
C VAL A 192 -10.53 -10.79 10.00
N GLU A 193 -10.08 -9.67 9.40
CA GLU A 193 -10.78 -8.38 9.41
C GLU A 193 -12.20 -8.51 8.86
N ASN A 194 -12.36 -9.26 7.76
CA ASN A 194 -13.61 -9.38 7.03
C ASN A 194 -14.52 -10.53 7.51
N MET A 195 -14.05 -11.37 8.46
CA MET A 195 -14.84 -12.47 8.98
C MET A 195 -16.10 -12.02 9.71
N LYS A 196 -17.21 -12.72 9.45
CA LYS A 196 -18.49 -12.53 10.12
C LYS A 196 -18.84 -13.72 10.99
N LYS A 197 -19.70 -13.51 11.99
CA LYS A 197 -20.22 -14.60 12.87
C LYS A 197 -20.84 -15.75 12.07
N GLN A 198 -21.57 -15.43 11.00
CA GLN A 198 -22.24 -16.41 10.13
C GLN A 198 -21.31 -17.25 9.26
N ASP A 199 -20.03 -16.87 9.11
CA ASP A 199 -19.06 -17.62 8.30
C ASP A 199 -18.58 -18.88 9.02
N ILE A 200 -18.93 -19.05 10.30
CA ILE A 200 -18.52 -20.17 11.14
C ILE A 200 -19.56 -21.29 11.09
N ASP A 201 -19.17 -22.44 10.57
CA ASP A 201 -19.91 -23.71 10.73
C ASP A 201 -19.42 -24.41 12.02
N TRP A 202 -20.23 -24.29 13.08
CA TRP A 202 -19.92 -24.84 14.38
C TRP A 202 -20.03 -26.36 14.48
N GLN A 203 -20.72 -27.00 13.55
CA GLN A 203 -20.86 -28.46 13.51
C GLN A 203 -19.62 -29.08 12.86
N LYS A 204 -19.17 -28.50 11.76
CA LYS A 204 -18.01 -28.98 11.00
C LYS A 204 -16.69 -28.37 11.50
N LEU A 205 -16.73 -27.42 12.43
CA LEU A 205 -15.57 -26.65 12.91
C LEU A 205 -14.80 -25.99 11.76
N GLN A 206 -15.53 -25.36 10.85
CA GLN A 206 -15.03 -24.74 9.63
C GLN A 206 -15.39 -23.25 9.58
N ILE A 207 -14.52 -22.48 8.94
CA ILE A 207 -14.83 -21.07 8.62
C ILE A 207 -14.61 -20.88 7.12
N ARG A 208 -15.58 -20.28 6.46
CA ARG A 208 -15.44 -19.81 5.08
C ARG A 208 -14.70 -18.49 5.07
N VAL A 209 -13.59 -18.41 4.33
CA VAL A 209 -12.79 -17.19 4.18
C VAL A 209 -12.66 -16.80 2.71
N ILE A 210 -12.68 -15.51 2.45
CA ILE A 210 -12.52 -14.93 1.12
C ILE A 210 -11.12 -14.32 1.06
N GLY A 211 -10.28 -14.84 0.18
CA GLY A 211 -8.90 -14.41 -0.01
C GLY A 211 -8.73 -13.41 -1.16
N LYS A 212 -7.47 -13.18 -1.54
CA LYS A 212 -7.12 -12.30 -2.67
C LYS A 212 -7.79 -12.77 -3.95
N GLY A 213 -8.34 -11.82 -4.74
CA GLY A 213 -9.04 -12.14 -5.99
C GLY A 213 -10.42 -12.78 -5.77
N ASN A 214 -11.06 -12.55 -4.62
CA ASN A 214 -12.38 -13.08 -4.27
C ASN A 214 -12.44 -14.63 -4.26
N LYS A 215 -11.30 -15.31 -4.08
CA LYS A 215 -11.25 -16.78 -4.00
C LYS A 215 -11.69 -17.24 -2.62
N GLU A 216 -12.71 -18.07 -2.59
CA GLU A 216 -13.19 -18.69 -1.35
C GLU A 216 -12.38 -19.94 -1.01
N ARG A 217 -12.12 -20.13 0.29
CA ARG A 217 -11.61 -21.39 0.83
C ARG A 217 -12.17 -21.66 2.22
N ILE A 218 -12.07 -22.91 2.63
CA ILE A 218 -12.44 -23.35 3.98
C ILE A 218 -11.18 -23.49 4.80
N VAL A 219 -11.22 -22.98 6.03
CA VAL A 219 -10.21 -23.20 7.06
C VAL A 219 -10.85 -23.88 8.26
N TYR A 220 -10.04 -24.56 9.07
CA TYR A 220 -10.53 -25.39 10.17
C TYR A 220 -10.12 -24.76 11.51
N ILE A 221 -11.02 -24.84 12.49
CA ILE A 221 -10.72 -24.43 13.88
C ILE A 221 -10.55 -25.67 14.77
N ASN A 222 -9.53 -25.62 15.62
CA ASN A 222 -9.31 -26.65 16.63
C ASN A 222 -10.19 -26.44 17.88
N ALA A 223 -10.21 -27.42 18.77
CA ALA A 223 -11.03 -27.36 19.99
C ALA A 223 -10.72 -26.15 20.88
N THR A 224 -9.44 -25.76 21.00
CA THR A 224 -9.04 -24.59 21.80
C THR A 224 -9.60 -23.30 21.20
N CYS A 225 -9.47 -23.11 19.91
CA CYS A 225 -10.05 -21.98 19.19
C CYS A 225 -11.57 -21.94 19.34
N GLN A 226 -12.26 -23.06 19.17
CA GLN A 226 -13.72 -23.18 19.36
C GLN A 226 -14.15 -22.68 20.74
N VAL A 227 -13.48 -23.14 21.79
CA VAL A 227 -13.81 -22.76 23.20
C VAL A 227 -13.64 -21.25 23.39
N HIS A 228 -12.52 -20.69 22.94
CA HIS A 228 -12.25 -19.27 23.12
C HIS A 228 -13.16 -18.37 22.28
N LEU A 229 -13.45 -18.76 21.03
CA LEU A 229 -14.41 -18.04 20.19
C LEU A 229 -15.81 -18.05 20.77
N ARG A 230 -16.30 -19.21 21.24
CA ARG A 230 -17.63 -19.29 21.89
C ARG A 230 -17.70 -18.39 23.13
N LYS A 231 -16.71 -18.45 24.02
CA LYS A 231 -16.66 -17.60 25.22
C LYS A 231 -16.66 -16.12 24.86
N TYR A 232 -15.88 -15.72 23.86
CA TYR A 232 -15.87 -14.35 23.39
C TYR A 232 -17.21 -13.92 22.80
N LEU A 233 -17.80 -14.71 21.91
CA LEU A 233 -19.08 -14.38 21.30
C LEU A 233 -20.23 -14.31 22.30
N MET A 234 -20.25 -15.20 23.30
CA MET A 234 -21.23 -15.17 24.40
C MET A 234 -21.09 -13.93 25.30
N SER A 235 -19.91 -13.36 25.40
CA SER A 235 -19.66 -12.14 26.18
C SER A 235 -20.03 -10.85 25.46
N ARG A 236 -20.39 -10.94 24.17
CA ARG A 236 -20.76 -9.76 23.35
C ARG A 236 -22.24 -9.40 23.56
N LEU A 237 -22.47 -8.11 23.75
CA LEU A 237 -23.82 -7.53 23.91
C LEU A 237 -24.26 -6.66 22.72
N ASP A 238 -23.49 -6.71 21.63
CA ASP A 238 -23.74 -5.92 20.42
C ASP A 238 -24.35 -6.76 19.30
N ASN A 239 -24.96 -6.07 18.31
CA ASN A 239 -25.59 -6.70 17.13
C ASN A 239 -24.70 -6.65 15.89
N CYS A 240 -23.41 -6.26 15.99
CA CYS A 240 -22.51 -6.20 14.84
C CYS A 240 -22.21 -7.61 14.31
N ASP A 241 -22.34 -7.82 12.99
CA ASP A 241 -22.10 -9.11 12.35
C ASP A 241 -20.63 -9.52 12.29
N ALA A 242 -19.70 -8.54 12.35
CA ALA A 242 -18.28 -8.84 12.32
C ALA A 242 -17.87 -9.79 13.44
N LEU A 243 -16.95 -10.71 13.15
CA LEU A 243 -16.47 -11.68 14.14
C LEU A 243 -15.75 -10.98 15.30
N PHE A 244 -14.91 -9.98 15.03
CA PHE A 244 -14.22 -9.19 16.05
C PHE A 244 -14.66 -7.72 16.00
N VAL A 245 -14.93 -7.17 17.19
CA VAL A 245 -15.41 -5.79 17.35
C VAL A 245 -14.56 -5.00 18.33
N THR A 246 -14.65 -3.67 18.22
CA THR A 246 -14.04 -2.72 19.16
C THR A 246 -14.72 -2.80 20.55
N GLU A 247 -14.02 -2.44 21.62
CA GLU A 247 -14.59 -2.37 22.97
C GLU A 247 -15.20 -0.99 23.28
N ARG A 248 -14.81 0.03 22.52
CA ARG A 248 -15.27 1.42 22.72
C ARG A 248 -16.50 1.69 21.88
N LEU A 249 -17.44 2.42 22.46
CA LEU A 249 -18.61 2.92 21.73
C LEU A 249 -18.21 4.00 20.68
N PRO A 250 -18.85 4.01 19.52
CA PRO A 250 -19.78 2.99 19.03
C PRO A 250 -19.05 1.67 18.71
N ILE A 251 -19.65 0.54 19.11
CA ILE A 251 -19.10 -0.78 18.81
C ILE A 251 -19.17 -1.01 17.29
N LYS A 252 -18.04 -1.35 16.67
CA LYS A 252 -17.90 -1.59 15.24
C LYS A 252 -16.86 -2.66 14.94
N ALA A 253 -16.84 -3.16 13.72
CA ALA A 253 -15.82 -4.11 13.25
C ALA A 253 -14.41 -3.62 13.55
N MET A 254 -13.52 -4.52 13.98
CA MET A 254 -12.11 -4.22 14.16
C MET A 254 -11.41 -4.15 12.79
N GLY A 255 -10.87 -2.99 12.43
CA GLY A 255 -10.05 -2.84 11.23
C GLY A 255 -8.62 -3.37 11.43
N ARG A 256 -7.88 -3.56 10.33
CA ARG A 256 -6.51 -4.13 10.28
C ARG A 256 -5.57 -3.58 11.35
N ARG A 257 -5.50 -2.24 11.50
CA ARG A 257 -4.62 -1.61 12.49
C ARG A 257 -5.01 -1.93 13.93
N ALA A 258 -6.31 -2.12 14.20
CA ALA A 258 -6.78 -2.49 15.53
C ALA A 258 -6.41 -3.94 15.85
N ILE A 259 -6.59 -4.86 14.91
CA ILE A 259 -6.18 -6.27 15.04
C ILE A 259 -4.65 -6.37 15.23
N GLN A 260 -3.86 -5.67 14.41
CA GLN A 260 -2.40 -5.66 14.55
C GLN A 260 -1.94 -5.18 15.92
N ARG A 261 -2.53 -4.06 16.41
CA ARG A 261 -2.22 -3.53 17.76
C ARG A 261 -2.61 -4.50 18.86
N GLU A 262 -3.73 -5.19 18.70
CA GLU A 262 -4.17 -6.17 19.70
C GLU A 262 -3.21 -7.37 19.78
N ILE A 263 -2.77 -7.89 18.63
CA ILE A 263 -1.76 -8.97 18.56
C ILE A 263 -0.42 -8.50 19.14
N ALA A 264 0.05 -7.30 18.77
CA ALA A 264 1.29 -6.74 19.34
C ALA A 264 1.19 -6.55 20.85
N LYS A 265 0.02 -6.15 21.37
CA LYS A 265 -0.27 -6.03 22.81
C LYS A 265 -0.17 -7.39 23.51
N ILE A 266 -0.69 -8.46 22.91
CA ILE A 266 -0.55 -9.82 23.46
C ILE A 266 0.94 -10.19 23.56
N GLY A 267 1.73 -9.92 22.50
CA GLY A 267 3.18 -10.14 22.53
C GLY A 267 3.87 -9.38 23.66
N ALA A 268 3.61 -8.09 23.80
CA ALA A 268 4.18 -7.28 24.87
C ALA A 268 3.78 -7.78 26.27
N GLN A 269 2.54 -8.23 26.44
CA GLN A 269 2.03 -8.76 27.72
C GLN A 269 2.57 -10.14 28.08
N SER A 270 3.06 -10.91 27.11
CA SER A 270 3.62 -12.25 27.31
C SER A 270 5.05 -12.24 27.86
N GLY A 271 5.76 -11.13 27.69
CA GLY A 271 7.19 -11.03 28.05
C GLY A 271 8.14 -11.67 27.02
N LEU A 272 7.65 -12.10 25.86
CA LEU A 272 8.51 -12.59 24.79
C LEU A 272 9.43 -11.49 24.26
N ASN A 273 10.70 -11.79 24.09
CA ASN A 273 11.68 -10.87 23.46
C ASN A 273 11.65 -10.98 21.92
N LYS A 274 10.44 -11.04 21.34
CA LYS A 274 10.19 -11.09 19.90
C LYS A 274 9.00 -10.18 19.56
N GLU A 275 9.09 -9.46 18.45
CA GLU A 275 7.96 -8.68 17.95
C GLU A 275 6.89 -9.63 17.41
N VAL A 276 5.68 -9.56 17.98
CA VAL A 276 4.55 -10.42 17.61
C VAL A 276 3.57 -9.65 16.72
N TYR A 277 3.28 -10.23 15.55
CA TYR A 277 2.35 -9.67 14.55
C TYR A 277 1.60 -10.80 13.83
N PRO A 278 0.46 -10.53 13.17
CA PRO A 278 -0.38 -11.58 12.58
C PRO A 278 0.34 -12.52 11.62
N HIS A 279 1.23 -11.99 10.77
CA HIS A 279 1.99 -12.84 9.84
C HIS A 279 3.01 -13.77 10.54
N LEU A 280 3.56 -13.39 11.71
CA LEU A 280 4.39 -14.27 12.50
C LEU A 280 3.57 -15.47 13.02
N ILE A 281 2.35 -15.22 13.53
CA ILE A 281 1.47 -16.31 14.01
C ILE A 281 1.10 -17.25 12.87
N ARG A 282 0.77 -16.72 11.69
CA ARG A 282 0.53 -17.53 10.50
C ARG A 282 1.75 -18.34 10.07
N HIS A 283 2.94 -17.76 10.13
CA HIS A 283 4.21 -18.44 9.87
C HIS A 283 4.43 -19.58 10.89
N THR A 284 4.21 -19.29 12.16
CA THR A 284 4.28 -20.28 13.25
C THR A 284 3.29 -21.45 13.03
N PHE A 285 2.04 -21.14 12.67
CA PHE A 285 1.07 -22.18 12.29
C PHE A 285 1.60 -23.06 11.17
N ALA A 286 2.09 -22.47 10.08
CA ALA A 286 2.57 -23.21 8.92
C ALA A 286 3.75 -24.13 9.28
N THR A 287 4.74 -23.62 10.01
CA THR A 287 5.90 -24.38 10.48
C THR A 287 5.49 -25.52 11.42
N HIS A 288 4.62 -25.25 12.40
CA HIS A 288 4.16 -26.27 13.33
C HIS A 288 3.35 -27.38 12.64
N MET A 289 2.57 -27.06 11.61
CA MET A 289 1.81 -28.05 10.84
C MET A 289 2.75 -28.94 10.03
N LEU A 290 3.76 -28.38 9.36
CA LEU A 290 4.77 -29.17 8.64
C LEU A 290 5.55 -30.07 9.58
N ASN A 291 6.06 -29.55 10.70
CA ASN A 291 6.80 -30.31 11.71
C ASN A 291 5.94 -31.40 12.37
N SER A 292 4.61 -31.27 12.29
CA SER A 292 3.67 -32.31 12.72
C SER A 292 3.33 -33.33 11.63
N GLY A 293 4.02 -33.29 10.46
CA GLY A 293 3.85 -34.21 9.35
C GLY A 293 2.73 -33.87 8.36
N MET A 294 2.20 -32.62 8.39
CA MET A 294 1.21 -32.22 7.40
C MET A 294 1.83 -32.14 6.00
N ASN A 295 1.15 -32.72 5.02
CA ASN A 295 1.59 -32.63 3.63
C ASN A 295 1.62 -31.18 3.13
N LEU A 296 2.71 -30.78 2.46
CA LEU A 296 2.93 -29.43 1.95
C LEU A 296 1.78 -28.95 1.04
N ASN A 297 1.25 -29.79 0.17
CA ASN A 297 0.14 -29.45 -0.72
C ASN A 297 -1.16 -29.17 0.04
N ILE A 298 -1.40 -29.89 1.15
CA ILE A 298 -2.55 -29.64 2.02
C ILE A 298 -2.38 -28.30 2.71
N LEU A 299 -1.20 -28.03 3.25
CA LEU A 299 -0.89 -26.75 3.89
C LEU A 299 -1.03 -25.57 2.92
N GLN A 300 -0.57 -25.70 1.66
CA GLN A 300 -0.75 -24.70 0.62
C GLN A 300 -2.23 -24.34 0.40
N ARG A 301 -3.09 -25.35 0.31
CA ARG A 301 -4.54 -25.16 0.15
C ARG A 301 -5.15 -24.44 1.35
N ILE A 302 -4.79 -24.84 2.58
CA ILE A 302 -5.26 -24.19 3.82
C ILE A 302 -4.81 -22.73 3.86
N LEU A 303 -3.56 -22.46 3.53
CA LEU A 303 -3.02 -21.10 3.52
C LEU A 303 -3.53 -20.25 2.34
N GLY A 304 -3.99 -20.87 1.26
CA GLY A 304 -4.41 -20.17 0.04
C GLY A 304 -3.23 -19.45 -0.62
N HIS A 305 -2.13 -20.18 -0.86
CA HIS A 305 -1.00 -19.71 -1.66
C HIS A 305 -1.22 -20.11 -3.12
N ASP A 306 -1.32 -19.11 -4.00
CA ASP A 306 -1.40 -19.35 -5.45
C ASP A 306 -0.05 -19.85 -6.01
N ASP A 307 1.06 -19.41 -5.39
CA ASP A 307 2.43 -19.80 -5.78
C ASP A 307 3.03 -20.80 -4.77
N PRO A 308 3.39 -22.01 -5.20
CA PRO A 308 4.05 -23.02 -4.39
C PRO A 308 5.35 -22.53 -3.71
N SER A 309 6.10 -21.65 -4.37
CA SER A 309 7.36 -21.11 -3.84
C SER A 309 7.17 -20.41 -2.49
N THR A 310 6.01 -19.83 -2.26
CA THR A 310 5.66 -19.16 -1.00
C THR A 310 5.56 -20.15 0.18
N THR A 311 5.26 -21.42 -0.08
CA THR A 311 5.14 -22.45 0.96
C THR A 311 6.45 -23.23 1.12
N LEU A 312 7.28 -23.32 0.07
CA LEU A 312 8.61 -23.95 0.15
C LEU A 312 9.53 -23.27 1.18
N ILE A 313 9.33 -21.97 1.44
CA ILE A 313 10.06 -21.24 2.49
C ILE A 313 9.92 -21.90 3.86
N TYR A 314 8.81 -22.58 4.14
CA TYR A 314 8.59 -23.29 5.39
C TYR A 314 9.29 -24.67 5.43
N ALA A 315 9.48 -25.31 4.28
CA ALA A 315 10.15 -26.60 4.18
C ALA A 315 11.68 -26.48 4.21
N GLU A 316 12.26 -25.35 3.80
CA GLU A 316 13.71 -25.11 3.88
C GLU A 316 14.22 -24.99 5.33
N LEU A 317 13.33 -24.70 6.28
CA LEU A 317 13.69 -24.58 7.70
C LEU A 317 13.89 -25.92 8.40
N ASP A 318 13.27 -27.01 7.92
CA ASP A 318 13.41 -28.35 8.51
C ASP A 318 14.77 -29.03 8.20
N ASN A 319 15.51 -28.51 7.21
CA ASN A 319 16.82 -29.08 6.83
C ASN A 319 18.01 -28.44 7.57
N ILE A 320 17.78 -27.55 8.52
CA ILE A 320 18.84 -26.83 9.27
C ILE A 320 18.86 -27.25 10.75
N THR A 321 17.94 -28.10 11.20
CA THR A 321 17.96 -28.77 12.51
C THR A 321 18.32 -30.21 12.37
#